data_fd2029512d3478ab12f91da336a05879
#
_entry.id   fd2029512d3478ab12f91da336a05879
#
_cell.length_a   1.000
_cell.length_b   1.000
_cell.length_c   1.000
_cell.angle_alpha   90.00
_cell.angle_beta   90.00
_cell.angle_gamma   90.00
#
_symmetry.space_group_name_H-M   'P 1'
#
loop_
_entity.id
_entity.type
_entity.pdbx_description
1 polymer ?
#
loop_
_entity_poly.entity_id
_entity_poly.type
_entity_poly.pdbx_seq_one_letter_code
_entity_poly.pdbx_strand_id
1 'polypeptide(L)'
;MMVKIPVIETKRLILREPREEDVAPFAQFYASDAAQFVGGPLRDFQVWRYTAEVLGHWQLRGFGRWMVERKDQPGAIGLVALHDPMDWPEPEVGWMLWDGNGQGYASEAARASRQYAYETLGMTTLVSSIAPENIPSIRVAERMGATRDPDDFVHPTFGTMSLYRHPSPEDLI
;
A
#
# COMPACT_ATOMS: atom_id res chain seq x y z
N MET A 1 -4.24 18.15 17.50
CA MET A 1 -5.40 17.29 17.11
C MET A 1 -4.85 16.18 16.21
N MET A 2 -5.11 14.93 16.49
CA MET A 2 -4.69 13.84 15.59
C MET A 2 -5.66 13.74 14.41
N VAL A 3 -5.11 13.51 13.20
CA VAL A 3 -5.93 13.24 12.01
C VAL A 3 -6.69 11.93 12.24
N LYS A 4 -8.00 11.96 12.01
CA LYS A 4 -8.81 10.75 12.04
C LYS A 4 -8.61 10.00 10.72
N ILE A 5 -8.04 8.81 10.78
CA ILE A 5 -7.89 7.93 9.62
C ILE A 5 -9.29 7.42 9.22
N PRO A 6 -9.74 7.67 7.98
CA PRO A 6 -11.05 7.20 7.54
C PRO A 6 -11.09 5.68 7.43
N VAL A 7 -12.23 5.10 7.74
CA VAL A 7 -12.51 3.68 7.47
C VAL A 7 -13.14 3.58 6.08
N ILE A 8 -12.60 2.70 5.24
CA ILE A 8 -13.15 2.42 3.92
C ILE A 8 -13.61 0.97 3.90
N GLU A 9 -14.88 0.75 3.56
CA GLU A 9 -15.44 -0.57 3.40
C GLU A 9 -15.58 -0.94 1.91
N THR A 10 -15.17 -2.15 1.58
CA THR A 10 -15.38 -2.75 0.26
C THR A 10 -16.36 -3.92 0.37
N LYS A 11 -16.49 -4.71 -0.68
CA LYS A 11 -17.33 -5.92 -0.64
C LYS A 11 -16.88 -6.91 0.45
N ARG A 12 -15.57 -7.14 0.60
CA ARG A 12 -15.02 -8.18 1.49
C ARG A 12 -14.08 -7.64 2.57
N LEU A 13 -13.66 -6.37 2.45
CA LEU A 13 -12.59 -5.81 3.27
C LEU A 13 -13.03 -4.57 4.04
N ILE A 14 -12.30 -4.30 5.10
CA ILE A 14 -12.29 -3.06 5.87
C ILE A 14 -10.87 -2.52 5.83
N LEU A 15 -10.69 -1.31 5.33
CA LEU A 15 -9.45 -0.54 5.39
C LEU A 15 -9.56 0.38 6.60
N ARG A 16 -8.68 0.21 7.57
CA ARG A 16 -8.76 0.90 8.86
C ARG A 16 -7.40 1.37 9.38
N GLU A 17 -7.43 2.17 10.41
CA GLU A 17 -6.22 2.58 11.12
C GLU A 17 -5.46 1.38 11.71
N PRO A 18 -4.11 1.48 11.85
CA PRO A 18 -3.33 0.53 12.61
C PRO A 18 -3.77 0.48 14.08
N ARG A 19 -3.71 -0.73 14.65
CA ARG A 19 -3.95 -1.00 16.09
C ARG A 19 -2.73 -1.69 16.66
N GLU A 20 -2.61 -1.68 17.98
CA GLU A 20 -1.49 -2.35 18.66
C GLU A 20 -1.42 -3.84 18.33
N GLU A 21 -2.56 -4.50 18.21
CA GLU A 21 -2.69 -5.92 17.85
C GLU A 21 -2.16 -6.26 16.45
N ASP A 22 -2.04 -5.28 15.54
CA ASP A 22 -1.52 -5.49 14.19
C ASP A 22 0.01 -5.54 14.15
N VAL A 23 0.69 -5.05 15.18
CA VAL A 23 2.16 -4.95 15.21
C VAL A 23 2.81 -6.33 15.16
N ALA A 24 2.28 -7.29 15.91
CA ALA A 24 2.86 -8.64 15.96
C ALA A 24 2.78 -9.40 14.62
N PRO A 25 1.60 -9.52 13.94
CA PRO A 25 1.55 -10.15 12.61
C PRO A 25 2.34 -9.37 11.55
N PHE A 26 2.42 -8.06 11.66
CA PHE A 26 3.23 -7.23 10.78
C PHE A 26 4.73 -7.49 10.98
N ALA A 27 5.20 -7.61 12.22
CA ALA A 27 6.57 -7.99 12.55
C ALA A 27 6.91 -9.40 12.06
N GLN A 28 6.00 -10.36 12.21
CA GLN A 28 6.18 -11.71 11.69
C GLN A 28 6.33 -11.74 10.16
N PHE A 29 5.52 -10.96 9.44
CA PHE A 29 5.67 -10.80 8.00
C PHE A 29 7.05 -10.24 7.63
N TYR A 30 7.47 -9.16 8.27
CA TYR A 30 8.76 -8.52 7.98
C TYR A 30 9.98 -9.34 8.40
N ALA A 31 9.84 -10.29 9.30
CA ALA A 31 10.89 -11.25 9.63
C ALA A 31 11.07 -12.36 8.59
N SER A 32 10.15 -12.49 7.62
CA SER A 32 10.13 -13.54 6.61
C SER A 32 10.65 -13.07 5.25
N ASP A 33 11.01 -14.03 4.38
CA ASP A 33 11.42 -13.77 3.00
C ASP A 33 10.30 -13.13 2.14
N ALA A 34 9.05 -13.23 2.58
CA ALA A 34 7.93 -12.60 1.88
C ALA A 34 8.04 -11.07 1.82
N ALA A 35 8.79 -10.46 2.74
CA ALA A 35 9.00 -9.02 2.79
C ALA A 35 10.17 -8.52 1.93
N GLN A 36 10.84 -9.37 1.16
CA GLN A 36 12.05 -9.03 0.37
C GLN A 36 11.83 -7.86 -0.60
N PHE A 37 10.64 -7.69 -1.15
CA PHE A 37 10.31 -6.63 -2.12
C PHE A 37 9.76 -5.34 -1.48
N VAL A 38 9.58 -5.33 -0.17
CA VAL A 38 9.00 -4.20 0.56
C VAL A 38 9.91 -3.68 1.69
N GLY A 39 11.21 -3.90 1.53
CA GLY A 39 12.24 -3.40 2.45
C GLY A 39 12.58 -4.34 3.61
N GLY A 40 12.08 -5.57 3.59
CA GLY A 40 12.46 -6.59 4.57
C GLY A 40 13.75 -7.36 4.21
N PRO A 41 14.25 -8.19 5.13
CA PRO A 41 13.69 -8.41 6.46
C PRO A 41 13.94 -7.24 7.44
N LEU A 42 13.01 -7.04 8.38
CA LEU A 42 13.13 -6.05 9.44
C LEU A 42 13.02 -6.73 10.82
N ARG A 43 13.71 -6.16 11.81
CA ARG A 43 13.58 -6.54 13.22
C ARG A 43 12.40 -5.82 13.89
N ASP A 44 11.89 -6.34 14.98
CA ASP A 44 10.72 -5.83 15.71
C ASP A 44 10.77 -4.31 15.96
N PHE A 45 11.93 -3.79 16.38
CA PHE A 45 12.10 -2.37 16.60
C PHE A 45 11.92 -1.52 15.32
N GLN A 46 12.35 -2.05 14.17
CA GLN A 46 12.20 -1.36 12.88
C GLN A 46 10.72 -1.40 12.44
N VAL A 47 10.03 -2.51 12.68
CA VAL A 47 8.59 -2.64 12.40
C VAL A 47 7.79 -1.70 13.30
N TRP A 48 8.14 -1.59 14.59
CA TRP A 48 7.56 -0.60 15.50
C TRP A 48 7.69 0.83 14.94
N ARG A 49 8.88 1.20 14.50
CA ARG A 49 9.13 2.52 13.88
C ARG A 49 8.33 2.70 12.59
N TYR A 50 8.20 1.64 11.79
CA TYR A 50 7.41 1.68 10.57
C TYR A 50 5.92 1.87 10.88
N THR A 51 5.38 1.21 11.90
CA THR A 51 4.00 1.42 12.35
C THR A 51 3.77 2.87 12.80
N ALA A 52 4.73 3.46 13.52
CA ALA A 52 4.68 4.86 13.90
C ALA A 52 4.76 5.80 12.68
N GLU A 53 5.56 5.45 11.65
CA GLU A 53 5.65 6.18 10.38
C GLU A 53 4.32 6.14 9.62
N VAL A 54 3.60 5.02 9.63
CA VAL A 54 2.26 4.91 9.03
C VAL A 54 1.30 5.94 9.63
N LEU A 55 1.29 6.07 10.96
CA LEU A 55 0.48 7.07 11.66
C LEU A 55 0.98 8.51 11.39
N GLY A 56 2.30 8.69 11.39
CA GLY A 56 2.94 9.98 11.10
C GLY A 56 2.65 10.49 9.69
N HIS A 57 2.61 9.63 8.69
CA HIS A 57 2.30 10.00 7.32
C HIS A 57 0.89 10.60 7.20
N TRP A 58 -0.10 10.00 7.87
CA TRP A 58 -1.45 10.55 7.96
C TRP A 58 -1.48 11.93 8.58
N GLN A 59 -0.72 12.12 9.67
CA GLN A 59 -0.65 13.41 10.36
C GLN A 59 0.03 14.50 9.53
N LEU A 60 1.06 14.15 8.75
CA LEU A 60 1.87 15.10 7.98
C LEU A 60 1.29 15.41 6.59
N ARG A 61 0.68 14.42 5.93
CA ARG A 61 0.20 14.51 4.54
C ARG A 61 -1.32 14.57 4.43
N GLY A 62 -2.08 14.19 5.47
CA GLY A 62 -3.54 14.09 5.43
C GLY A 62 -4.07 12.84 4.70
N PHE A 63 -3.18 11.95 4.27
CA PHE A 63 -3.47 10.64 3.71
C PHE A 63 -2.34 9.68 4.06
N GLY A 64 -2.53 8.37 3.79
CA GLY A 64 -1.50 7.39 4.15
C GLY A 64 -1.93 5.96 3.91
N ARG A 65 -1.48 5.08 4.78
CA ARG A 65 -1.67 3.63 4.69
C ARG A 65 -2.76 3.17 5.63
N TRP A 66 -3.51 2.15 5.20
CA TRP A 66 -4.51 1.45 6.02
C TRP A 66 -4.08 0.02 6.25
N MET A 67 -4.40 -0.51 7.42
CA MET A 67 -4.46 -1.95 7.61
C MET A 67 -5.66 -2.51 6.86
N VAL A 68 -5.46 -3.66 6.23
CA VAL A 68 -6.50 -4.40 5.49
C VAL A 68 -7.01 -5.53 6.36
N GLU A 69 -8.31 -5.53 6.67
CA GLU A 69 -8.98 -6.56 7.46
C GLU A 69 -10.10 -7.19 6.63
N ARG A 70 -10.33 -8.48 6.80
CA ARG A 70 -11.46 -9.17 6.18
C ARG A 70 -12.72 -8.97 7.00
N LYS A 71 -13.87 -8.83 6.35
CA LYS A 71 -15.16 -8.72 7.04
C LYS A 71 -15.61 -10.01 7.73
N ASP A 72 -15.16 -11.16 7.24
CA ASP A 72 -15.51 -12.48 7.76
C ASP A 72 -14.51 -13.05 8.78
N GLN A 73 -13.40 -12.36 9.03
CA GLN A 73 -12.38 -12.81 9.97
C GLN A 73 -11.65 -11.60 10.57
N PRO A 74 -11.67 -11.44 11.91
CA PRO A 74 -10.97 -10.32 12.55
C PRO A 74 -9.46 -10.43 12.42
N GLY A 75 -8.79 -9.27 12.45
CA GLY A 75 -7.34 -9.12 12.35
C GLY A 75 -6.87 -8.69 10.96
N ALA A 76 -5.81 -7.89 10.94
CA ALA A 76 -5.23 -7.42 9.70
C ALA A 76 -4.56 -8.54 8.92
N ILE A 77 -4.81 -8.58 7.61
CA ILE A 77 -4.20 -9.52 6.66
C ILE A 77 -3.14 -8.84 5.78
N GLY A 78 -2.98 -7.54 5.89
CA GLY A 78 -2.09 -6.78 5.04
C GLY A 78 -2.20 -5.27 5.28
N LEU A 79 -1.57 -4.55 4.38
CA LEU A 79 -1.55 -3.09 4.35
C LEU A 79 -1.74 -2.62 2.91
N VAL A 80 -2.55 -1.57 2.72
CA VAL A 80 -2.67 -0.84 1.48
C VAL A 80 -2.28 0.62 1.69
N ALA A 81 -1.62 1.21 0.72
CA ALA A 81 -1.00 2.52 0.85
C ALA A 81 -1.51 3.53 -0.17
N LEU A 82 -1.71 4.77 0.29
CA LEU A 82 -1.37 5.96 -0.45
C LEU A 82 -0.07 6.49 0.17
N HIS A 83 1.02 6.55 -0.61
CA HIS A 83 2.35 6.78 -0.11
C HIS A 83 3.03 7.92 -0.89
N ASP A 84 3.56 8.90 -0.17
CA ASP A 84 4.23 10.05 -0.78
C ASP A 84 5.27 10.62 0.21
N PRO A 85 6.32 9.85 0.53
CA PRO A 85 7.43 10.36 1.34
C PRO A 85 8.35 11.25 0.50
N MET A 86 9.31 11.90 1.16
CA MET A 86 10.16 12.91 0.54
C MET A 86 10.97 12.41 -0.67
N ASP A 87 11.41 11.16 -0.66
CA ASP A 87 12.27 10.61 -1.71
C ASP A 87 11.50 9.84 -2.80
N TRP A 88 10.17 9.92 -2.80
CA TRP A 88 9.32 9.26 -3.80
C TRP A 88 9.09 10.17 -5.00
N PRO A 89 9.03 9.64 -6.24
CA PRO A 89 8.86 10.46 -7.43
C PRO A 89 7.46 11.09 -7.56
N GLU A 90 6.44 10.35 -7.11
CA GLU A 90 5.02 10.73 -7.18
C GLU A 90 4.23 9.99 -6.10
N PRO A 91 3.01 10.46 -5.74
CA PRO A 91 2.11 9.68 -4.91
C PRO A 91 1.84 8.30 -5.50
N GLU A 92 1.94 7.27 -4.67
CA GLU A 92 1.76 5.89 -5.10
C GLU A 92 0.60 5.18 -4.40
N VAL A 93 0.04 4.20 -5.11
CA VAL A 93 -0.77 3.13 -4.54
C VAL A 93 0.10 1.90 -4.35
N GLY A 94 0.27 1.47 -3.10
CA GLY A 94 1.04 0.29 -2.74
C GLY A 94 0.19 -0.73 -1.99
N TRP A 95 0.66 -1.96 -1.91
CA TRP A 95 0.02 -3.06 -1.19
C TRP A 95 1.03 -4.09 -0.73
N MET A 96 0.73 -4.73 0.39
CA MET A 96 1.38 -5.93 0.86
C MET A 96 0.38 -6.77 1.65
N LEU A 97 0.38 -8.07 1.44
CA LEU A 97 -0.45 -9.00 2.19
C LEU A 97 0.43 -10.07 2.82
N TRP A 98 0.17 -10.39 4.07
CA TRP A 98 0.77 -11.51 4.79
C TRP A 98 -0.17 -12.70 4.91
N ASP A 99 -1.46 -12.51 4.62
CA ASP A 99 -2.46 -13.56 4.55
C ASP A 99 -3.44 -13.32 3.39
N GLY A 100 -4.15 -14.36 2.97
CA GLY A 100 -5.16 -14.28 1.91
C GLY A 100 -4.62 -14.04 0.51
N ASN A 101 -3.35 -14.34 0.24
CA ASN A 101 -2.75 -14.20 -1.08
C ASN A 101 -3.49 -15.07 -2.12
N GLY A 102 -3.57 -14.57 -3.36
CA GLY A 102 -4.23 -15.26 -4.48
C GLY A 102 -5.76 -15.11 -4.53
N GLN A 103 -6.39 -14.48 -3.52
CA GLN A 103 -7.84 -14.30 -3.45
C GLN A 103 -8.34 -12.94 -3.98
N GLY A 104 -7.44 -12.11 -4.50
CA GLY A 104 -7.77 -10.81 -5.09
C GLY A 104 -7.93 -9.68 -4.07
N TYR A 105 -7.60 -9.89 -2.80
CA TYR A 105 -7.72 -8.87 -1.76
C TYR A 105 -6.79 -7.67 -2.00
N ALA A 106 -5.57 -7.89 -2.48
CA ALA A 106 -4.66 -6.80 -2.82
C ALA A 106 -5.28 -5.85 -3.87
N SER A 107 -5.82 -6.40 -4.95
CA SER A 107 -6.48 -5.62 -6.01
C SER A 107 -7.73 -4.89 -5.51
N GLU A 108 -8.51 -5.53 -4.61
CA GLU A 108 -9.72 -4.93 -4.04
C GLU A 108 -9.37 -3.75 -3.12
N ALA A 109 -8.41 -3.93 -2.22
CA ALA A 109 -7.94 -2.88 -1.32
C ALA A 109 -7.28 -1.71 -2.09
N ALA A 110 -6.43 -2.02 -3.07
CA ALA A 110 -5.74 -1.01 -3.87
C ALA A 110 -6.70 -0.19 -4.74
N ARG A 111 -7.76 -0.80 -5.30
CA ARG A 111 -8.80 -0.05 -6.01
C ARG A 111 -9.55 0.90 -5.07
N ALA A 112 -9.87 0.46 -3.86
CA ALA A 112 -10.55 1.30 -2.89
C ALA A 112 -9.68 2.48 -2.44
N SER A 113 -8.37 2.27 -2.21
CA SER A 113 -7.47 3.36 -1.88
C SER A 113 -7.26 4.32 -3.05
N ARG A 114 -7.15 3.83 -4.29
CA ARG A 114 -7.10 4.66 -5.50
C ARG A 114 -8.38 5.49 -5.67
N GLN A 115 -9.53 4.89 -5.48
CA GLN A 115 -10.82 5.60 -5.54
C GLN A 115 -10.87 6.73 -4.51
N TYR A 116 -10.45 6.47 -3.28
CA TYR A 116 -10.35 7.50 -2.25
C TYR A 116 -9.41 8.64 -2.65
N ALA A 117 -8.26 8.33 -3.26
CA ALA A 117 -7.32 9.33 -3.75
C ALA A 117 -7.95 10.24 -4.81
N TYR A 118 -8.69 9.67 -5.75
CA TYR A 118 -9.31 10.42 -6.82
C TYR A 118 -10.54 11.20 -6.36
N GLU A 119 -11.48 10.55 -5.69
CA GLU A 119 -12.78 11.14 -5.34
C GLU A 119 -12.72 12.06 -4.12
N THR A 120 -11.86 11.73 -3.13
CA THR A 120 -11.80 12.46 -1.86
C THR A 120 -10.64 13.45 -1.82
N LEU A 121 -9.47 13.06 -2.33
CA LEU A 121 -8.28 13.91 -2.29
C LEU A 121 -8.09 14.73 -3.57
N GLY A 122 -8.84 14.46 -4.63
CA GLY A 122 -8.74 15.17 -5.91
C GLY A 122 -7.45 14.90 -6.67
N MET A 123 -6.77 13.78 -6.39
CA MET A 123 -5.60 13.36 -7.16
C MET A 123 -6.02 12.97 -8.58
N THR A 124 -5.17 13.26 -9.57
CA THR A 124 -5.44 12.95 -10.98
C THR A 124 -4.49 11.93 -11.57
N THR A 125 -3.40 11.62 -10.86
CA THR A 125 -2.40 10.64 -11.26
C THR A 125 -1.90 9.90 -10.03
N LEU A 126 -1.57 8.62 -10.21
CA LEU A 126 -0.97 7.73 -9.21
C LEU A 126 -0.10 6.71 -9.92
N VAL A 127 0.98 6.31 -9.27
CA VAL A 127 1.83 5.21 -9.72
C VAL A 127 1.85 4.09 -8.68
N SER A 128 2.36 2.93 -9.07
CA SER A 128 2.86 1.89 -8.16
C SER A 128 4.31 1.63 -8.50
N SER A 129 5.20 1.77 -7.52
CA SER A 129 6.64 1.52 -7.67
C SER A 129 6.92 0.07 -7.32
N ILE A 130 7.30 -0.75 -8.29
CA ILE A 130 7.38 -2.20 -8.14
C ILE A 130 8.76 -2.67 -8.59
N ALA A 131 9.43 -3.47 -7.75
CA ALA A 131 10.68 -4.14 -8.15
C ALA A 131 10.42 -5.03 -9.38
N PRO A 132 11.28 -4.99 -10.41
CA PRO A 132 11.05 -5.72 -11.66
C PRO A 132 10.84 -7.22 -11.49
N GLU A 133 11.40 -7.80 -10.43
CA GLU A 133 11.29 -9.24 -10.09
C GLU A 133 10.01 -9.58 -9.33
N ASN A 134 9.26 -8.58 -8.84
CA ASN A 134 8.04 -8.79 -8.08
C ASN A 134 6.83 -9.03 -9.00
N ILE A 135 6.87 -10.15 -9.71
CA ILE A 135 5.83 -10.54 -10.69
C ILE A 135 4.40 -10.55 -10.08
N PRO A 136 4.18 -11.03 -8.85
CA PRO A 136 2.85 -10.97 -8.24
C PRO A 136 2.29 -9.56 -8.14
N SER A 137 3.08 -8.58 -7.73
CA SER A 137 2.65 -7.17 -7.64
C SER A 137 2.44 -6.54 -9.01
N ILE A 138 3.29 -6.85 -10.00
CA ILE A 138 3.09 -6.41 -11.39
C ILE A 138 1.72 -6.85 -11.91
N ARG A 139 1.35 -8.12 -11.69
CA ARG A 139 0.04 -8.63 -12.07
C ARG A 139 -1.13 -7.94 -11.36
N VAL A 140 -0.94 -7.48 -10.12
CA VAL A 140 -1.96 -6.68 -9.42
C VAL A 140 -2.11 -5.32 -10.10
N ALA A 141 -1.01 -4.62 -10.40
CA ALA A 141 -1.02 -3.33 -11.09
C ALA A 141 -1.72 -3.43 -12.46
N GLU A 142 -1.34 -4.41 -13.28
CA GLU A 142 -1.93 -4.66 -14.60
C GLU A 142 -3.43 -4.94 -14.52
N ARG A 143 -3.89 -5.76 -13.56
CA ARG A 143 -5.34 -6.01 -13.33
C ARG A 143 -6.10 -4.77 -12.88
N MET A 144 -5.41 -3.75 -12.39
CA MET A 144 -5.99 -2.45 -12.06
C MET A 144 -5.97 -1.48 -13.26
N GLY A 145 -5.46 -1.93 -14.41
CA GLY A 145 -5.32 -1.13 -15.63
C GLY A 145 -4.08 -0.25 -15.66
N ALA A 146 -3.15 -0.44 -14.71
CA ALA A 146 -1.90 0.32 -14.72
C ALA A 146 -0.96 -0.16 -15.84
N THR A 147 -0.25 0.78 -16.44
CA THR A 147 0.72 0.53 -17.51
C THR A 147 2.11 0.95 -17.07
N ARG A 148 3.13 0.20 -17.49
CA ARG A 148 4.52 0.51 -17.14
C ARG A 148 4.96 1.79 -17.85
N ASP A 149 5.51 2.73 -17.08
CA ASP A 149 6.18 3.92 -17.63
C ASP A 149 7.52 3.51 -18.29
N PRO A 150 8.01 4.29 -19.27
CA PRO A 150 9.24 3.95 -19.98
C PRO A 150 10.48 4.00 -19.10
N ASP A 151 10.51 4.88 -18.11
CA ASP A 151 11.66 5.11 -17.24
C ASP A 151 11.47 4.41 -15.88
N ASP A 152 12.55 3.83 -15.37
CA ASP A 152 12.59 3.27 -14.03
C ASP A 152 13.02 4.35 -13.02
N PHE A 153 12.58 4.18 -11.78
CA PHE A 153 13.00 4.99 -10.65
C PHE A 153 14.05 4.23 -9.82
N VAL A 154 15.13 4.89 -9.46
CA VAL A 154 16.17 4.29 -8.62
C VAL A 154 16.12 4.91 -7.22
N HIS A 155 15.67 4.12 -6.25
CA HIS A 155 15.64 4.53 -4.85
C HIS A 155 16.92 4.10 -4.12
N PRO A 156 17.53 4.96 -3.28
CA PRO A 156 18.78 4.62 -2.57
C PRO A 156 18.70 3.34 -1.71
N THR A 157 17.53 3.05 -1.16
CA THR A 157 17.30 1.90 -0.28
C THR A 157 16.71 0.69 -1.01
N PHE A 158 15.76 0.92 -1.93
CA PHE A 158 15.01 -0.16 -2.59
C PHE A 158 15.58 -0.57 -3.95
N GLY A 159 16.58 0.16 -4.46
CA GLY A 159 17.17 -0.10 -5.78
C GLY A 159 16.26 0.32 -6.93
N THR A 160 16.37 -0.38 -8.05
CA THR A 160 15.59 -0.08 -9.26
C THR A 160 14.14 -0.51 -9.10
N MET A 161 13.23 0.43 -9.35
CA MET A 161 11.79 0.23 -9.29
C MET A 161 11.18 0.63 -10.63
N SER A 162 10.35 -0.24 -11.21
CA SER A 162 9.53 0.11 -12.37
C SER A 162 8.27 0.83 -11.92
N LEU A 163 7.95 1.94 -12.57
CA LEU A 163 6.73 2.71 -12.28
C LEU A 163 5.58 2.19 -13.13
N TYR A 164 4.49 1.81 -12.47
CA TYR A 164 3.24 1.43 -13.11
C TYR A 164 2.21 2.53 -12.90
N ARG A 165 1.90 3.27 -13.96
CA ARG A 165 0.95 4.39 -13.94
C ARG A 165 -0.48 3.89 -14.00
N HIS A 166 -1.28 4.29 -13.00
CA HIS A 166 -2.71 3.99 -12.97
C HIS A 166 -3.48 4.86 -13.97
N PRO A 167 -4.61 4.35 -14.52
CA PRO A 167 -5.53 5.16 -15.30
C PRO A 167 -5.97 6.40 -14.50
N SER A 168 -6.11 7.52 -15.19
CA SER A 168 -6.67 8.74 -14.61
C SER A 168 -8.13 8.54 -14.18
N PRO A 169 -8.69 9.42 -13.32
CA PRO A 169 -10.12 9.36 -13.01
C PRO A 169 -11.02 9.39 -14.25
N GLU A 170 -10.63 10.13 -15.28
CA GLU A 170 -11.38 10.25 -16.54
C GLU A 170 -11.37 8.96 -17.36
N ASP A 171 -10.29 8.18 -17.29
CA ASP A 171 -10.15 6.90 -18.01
C ASP A 171 -10.89 5.74 -17.32
N LEU A 172 -11.40 5.94 -16.11
CA LEU A 172 -12.11 4.94 -15.30
C LEU A 172 -13.65 5.05 -15.39
N ILE A 173 -14.16 6.03 -16.14
CA ILE A 173 -15.60 6.29 -16.31
C ILE A 173 -16.21 5.40 -17.39
#